data_be8130a0949c5572609ae5c423b1a2bc
#
_entry.id   be8130a0949c5572609ae5c423b1a2bc
#
_cell.length_a   1.000
_cell.length_b   1.000
_cell.length_c   1.000
_cell.angle_alpha   90.00
_cell.angle_beta   90.00
_cell.angle_gamma   90.00
#
_symmetry.space_group_name_H-M   'P 1'
#
loop_
_entity.id
_entity.type
_entity.pdbx_description
1 polymer ?
#
loop_
_entity_poly.entity_id
_entity_poly.type
_entity_poly.pdbx_seq_one_letter_code
_entity_poly.pdbx_strand_id
1 'polypeptide(L)'
;RVYAFDVQEQAIADARAYLADKTGFAKIRFICDGHEHLRRYIDEPLQLGVFNFGYYPRGNKTLTTRLRTSAQAVEGALELLCPNGMLILVTYPGHAEGKKEEGYFAHMMQALPSRHFDCLSMIMSNKKDCPRIHIIEKKR
;
A
#
# COMPACT_ATOMS: atom_id res chain seq x y z
N ARG A 1 15.95 -4.69 -3.77
CA ARG A 1 15.25 -5.59 -2.83
C ARG A 1 13.76 -5.27 -2.88
N VAL A 2 12.91 -6.28 -2.64
CA VAL A 2 11.45 -6.13 -2.54
C VAL A 2 11.00 -6.74 -1.22
N TYR A 3 10.13 -6.06 -0.50
CA TYR A 3 9.49 -6.55 0.71
C TYR A 3 7.99 -6.73 0.41
N ALA A 4 7.50 -7.95 0.48
CA ALA A 4 6.10 -8.30 0.19
C ALA A 4 5.40 -8.70 1.49
N PHE A 5 4.40 -7.93 1.90
CA PHE A 5 3.65 -8.12 3.13
C PHE A 5 2.25 -8.64 2.85
N ASP A 6 1.82 -9.62 3.61
CA ASP A 6 0.42 -9.99 3.79
C ASP A 6 0.24 -10.64 5.17
N VAL A 7 -0.90 -10.46 5.80
CA VAL A 7 -1.24 -11.10 7.08
C VAL A 7 -1.72 -12.53 6.91
N GLN A 8 -2.11 -12.92 5.69
CA GLN A 8 -2.62 -14.26 5.39
C GLN A 8 -1.50 -15.15 4.86
N GLU A 9 -1.19 -16.22 5.59
CA GLU A 9 -0.16 -17.19 5.19
C GLU A 9 -0.41 -17.77 3.80
N GLN A 10 -1.69 -18.00 3.45
CA GLN A 10 -2.06 -18.51 2.13
C GLN A 10 -1.70 -17.52 1.01
N ALA A 11 -1.90 -16.22 1.21
CA ALA A 11 -1.52 -15.20 0.23
C ALA A 11 0.00 -15.17 0.00
N ILE A 12 0.77 -15.28 1.09
CA ILE A 12 2.24 -15.38 1.02
C ILE A 12 2.66 -16.67 0.30
N ALA A 13 2.04 -17.82 0.61
CA ALA A 13 2.35 -19.08 -0.04
C ALA A 13 2.05 -19.06 -1.55
N ASP A 14 0.88 -18.53 -1.93
CA ASP A 14 0.47 -18.39 -3.33
C ASP A 14 1.39 -17.45 -4.12
N ALA A 15 1.73 -16.30 -3.53
CA ALA A 15 2.65 -15.34 -4.14
C ALA A 15 4.05 -15.96 -4.34
N ARG A 16 4.55 -16.68 -3.34
CA ARG A 16 5.83 -17.39 -3.41
C ARG A 16 5.82 -18.46 -4.49
N ALA A 17 4.77 -19.28 -4.56
CA ALA A 17 4.63 -20.31 -5.59
C ALA A 17 4.54 -19.71 -7.00
N TYR A 18 3.75 -18.65 -7.17
CA TYR A 18 3.58 -17.97 -8.45
C TYR A 18 4.88 -17.33 -8.98
N LEU A 19 5.74 -16.85 -8.08
CA LEU A 19 6.96 -16.14 -8.45
C LEU A 19 8.22 -17.02 -8.46
N ALA A 20 8.13 -18.27 -8.04
CA ALA A 20 9.29 -19.15 -7.80
C ALA A 20 10.21 -19.32 -9.01
N ASP A 21 9.64 -19.32 -10.22
CA ASP A 21 10.34 -19.46 -11.51
C ASP A 21 10.68 -18.12 -12.17
N LYS A 22 10.32 -16.98 -11.57
CA LYS A 22 10.50 -15.66 -12.16
C LYS A 22 11.88 -15.08 -11.86
N THR A 23 12.44 -14.41 -12.85
CA THR A 23 13.68 -13.64 -12.69
C THR A 23 13.52 -12.61 -11.55
N GLY A 24 14.46 -12.65 -10.62
CA GLY A 24 14.44 -11.72 -9.48
C GLY A 24 13.76 -12.26 -8.23
N PHE A 25 13.26 -13.51 -8.23
CA PHE A 25 12.65 -14.14 -7.04
C PHE A 25 13.54 -14.02 -5.78
N ALA A 26 14.85 -14.24 -5.93
CA ALA A 26 15.81 -14.14 -4.82
C ALA A 26 15.92 -12.72 -4.20
N LYS A 27 15.38 -11.68 -4.88
CA LYS A 27 15.35 -10.31 -4.35
C LYS A 27 14.13 -10.03 -3.47
N ILE A 28 13.18 -10.97 -3.39
CA ILE A 28 11.92 -10.79 -2.68
C ILE A 28 12.02 -11.39 -1.27
N ARG A 29 11.73 -10.57 -0.27
CA ARG A 29 11.53 -11.00 1.11
C ARG A 29 10.03 -11.03 1.38
N PHE A 30 9.47 -12.23 1.50
CA PHE A 30 8.07 -12.44 1.84
C PHE A 30 7.90 -12.38 3.36
N ILE A 31 6.95 -11.60 3.82
CA ILE A 31 6.73 -11.30 5.25
C ILE A 31 5.25 -11.54 5.56
N CYS A 32 4.99 -12.55 6.39
CA CYS A 32 3.66 -12.82 6.91
C CYS A 32 3.44 -12.00 8.19
N ASP A 33 3.15 -10.71 8.02
CA ASP A 33 2.87 -9.76 9.10
C ASP A 33 2.06 -8.58 8.56
N GLY A 34 1.48 -7.79 9.46
CA GLY A 34 0.77 -6.57 9.10
C GLY A 34 1.70 -5.51 8.52
N HIS A 35 1.25 -4.83 7.48
CA HIS A 35 2.01 -3.77 6.81
C HIS A 35 2.30 -2.58 7.75
N GLU A 36 1.54 -2.41 8.83
CA GLU A 36 1.81 -1.41 9.87
C GLU A 36 3.14 -1.64 10.59
N HIS A 37 3.68 -2.86 10.52
CA HIS A 37 4.96 -3.20 11.12
C HIS A 37 6.15 -3.06 10.16
N LEU A 38 5.97 -2.48 8.99
CA LEU A 38 7.00 -2.41 7.94
C LEU A 38 8.37 -1.89 8.44
N ARG A 39 8.37 -0.97 9.41
CA ARG A 39 9.60 -0.41 10.00
C ARG A 39 10.41 -1.40 10.84
N ARG A 40 9.86 -2.57 11.18
CA ARG A 40 10.62 -3.66 11.84
C ARG A 40 11.46 -4.45 10.84
N TYR A 41 11.14 -4.36 9.55
CA TYR A 41 11.71 -5.18 8.49
C TYR A 41 12.52 -4.37 7.48
N ILE A 42 12.22 -3.08 7.35
CA ILE A 42 12.81 -2.17 6.37
C ILE A 42 13.59 -1.10 7.11
N ASP A 43 14.90 -1.11 6.91
CA ASP A 43 15.89 -0.17 7.49
C ASP A 43 16.58 0.67 6.40
N GLU A 44 16.18 0.49 5.15
CA GLU A 44 16.73 1.18 3.98
C GLU A 44 15.71 2.16 3.38
N PRO A 45 16.15 3.22 2.68
CA PRO A 45 15.24 4.14 2.00
C PRO A 45 14.42 3.45 0.92
N LEU A 46 13.11 3.76 0.87
CA LEU A 46 12.19 3.25 -0.13
C LEU A 46 12.17 4.13 -1.38
N GLN A 47 12.32 3.53 -2.55
CA GLN A 47 12.07 4.19 -3.83
C GLN A 47 10.61 4.06 -4.26
N LEU A 48 9.97 2.93 -3.95
CA LEU A 48 8.59 2.67 -4.31
C LEU A 48 7.91 1.88 -3.20
N GLY A 49 6.75 2.34 -2.78
CA GLY A 49 5.80 1.57 -1.97
C GLY A 49 4.47 1.44 -2.71
N VAL A 50 3.89 0.23 -2.71
CA VAL A 50 2.58 -0.02 -3.29
C VAL A 50 1.68 -0.64 -2.23
N PHE A 51 0.57 0.02 -1.92
CA PHE A 51 -0.45 -0.46 -1.01
C PHE A 51 -1.73 -0.75 -1.79
N ASN A 52 -2.16 -2.00 -1.76
CA ASN A 52 -3.42 -2.43 -2.34
C ASN A 52 -4.36 -2.81 -1.18
N PHE A 53 -5.11 -1.83 -0.67
CA PHE A 53 -5.99 -2.02 0.48
C PHE A 53 -7.20 -2.88 0.12
N GLY A 54 -7.68 -3.67 1.07
CA GLY A 54 -8.82 -4.53 0.86
C GLY A 54 -8.65 -5.91 1.49
N TYR A 55 -9.10 -6.94 0.79
CA TYR A 55 -9.03 -8.32 1.23
C TYR A 55 -8.44 -9.23 0.14
N TYR A 56 -7.88 -10.35 0.54
CA TYR A 56 -7.41 -11.37 -0.41
C TYR A 56 -8.59 -12.12 -1.03
N PRO A 57 -8.82 -12.05 -2.36
CA PRO A 57 -10.02 -12.59 -2.99
C PRO A 57 -10.21 -14.11 -2.83
N ARG A 58 -9.11 -14.85 -2.69
CA ARG A 58 -9.08 -16.31 -2.53
C ARG A 58 -8.99 -16.77 -1.08
N GLY A 59 -8.88 -15.83 -0.14
CA GLY A 59 -8.74 -16.09 1.29
C GLY A 59 -9.96 -15.74 2.10
N ASN A 60 -9.75 -15.49 3.39
CA ASN A 60 -10.80 -15.06 4.30
C ASN A 60 -11.17 -13.59 4.05
N LYS A 61 -12.32 -13.36 3.43
CA LYS A 61 -12.84 -12.02 3.09
C LYS A 61 -13.25 -11.19 4.31
N THR A 62 -13.31 -11.77 5.50
CA THR A 62 -13.51 -11.01 6.74
C THR A 62 -12.23 -10.32 7.22
N LEU A 63 -11.07 -10.79 6.74
CA LEU A 63 -9.78 -10.16 6.95
C LEU A 63 -9.57 -9.11 5.86
N THR A 64 -9.96 -7.90 6.14
CA THR A 64 -9.74 -6.71 5.29
C THR A 64 -8.84 -5.72 6.01
N THR A 65 -8.18 -4.86 5.25
CA THR A 65 -7.43 -3.73 5.81
C THR A 65 -8.35 -2.85 6.67
N ARG A 66 -7.77 -2.23 7.67
CA ARG A 66 -8.47 -1.30 8.56
C ARG A 66 -7.76 0.04 8.53
N LEU A 67 -8.52 1.12 8.56
CA LEU A 67 -7.98 2.47 8.51
C LEU A 67 -6.79 2.70 9.45
N ARG A 68 -6.86 2.21 10.70
CA ARG A 68 -5.78 2.42 11.68
C ARG A 68 -4.46 1.81 11.22
N THR A 69 -4.47 0.57 10.77
CA THR A 69 -3.26 -0.14 10.31
C THR A 69 -2.78 0.40 8.98
N SER A 70 -3.69 0.72 8.07
CA SER A 70 -3.38 1.32 6.77
C SER A 70 -2.73 2.70 6.92
N ALA A 71 -3.27 3.56 7.80
CA ALA A 71 -2.70 4.87 8.09
C ALA A 71 -1.28 4.76 8.66
N GLN A 72 -1.09 3.91 9.68
CA GLN A 72 0.22 3.67 10.29
C GLN A 72 1.26 3.16 9.28
N ALA A 73 0.84 2.27 8.37
CA ALA A 73 1.72 1.74 7.34
C ALA A 73 2.14 2.82 6.33
N VAL A 74 1.20 3.64 5.87
CA VAL A 74 1.49 4.73 4.92
C VAL A 74 2.36 5.80 5.55
N GLU A 75 2.11 6.20 6.80
CA GLU A 75 2.96 7.13 7.56
C GLU A 75 4.39 6.59 7.68
N GLY A 76 4.55 5.33 8.07
CA GLY A 76 5.86 4.70 8.15
C GLY A 76 6.59 4.62 6.80
N ALA A 77 5.86 4.38 5.71
CA ALA A 77 6.43 4.36 4.38
C ALA A 77 6.82 5.77 3.89
N LEU A 78 6.02 6.80 4.19
CA LEU A 78 6.35 8.21 3.87
C LEU A 78 7.64 8.67 4.54
N GLU A 79 7.88 8.24 5.79
CA GLU A 79 9.12 8.55 6.50
C GLU A 79 10.34 7.91 5.83
N LEU A 80 10.21 6.66 5.38
CA LEU A 80 11.26 5.91 4.70
C LEU A 80 11.46 6.31 3.24
N LEU A 81 10.52 7.04 2.64
CA LEU A 81 10.54 7.38 1.22
C LEU A 81 11.74 8.29 0.91
N CYS A 82 12.59 7.87 -0.03
CA CYS A 82 13.70 8.68 -0.49
C CYS A 82 13.24 9.85 -1.38
N PRO A 83 14.06 10.88 -1.60
CA PRO A 83 13.79 11.90 -2.62
C PRO A 83 13.56 11.26 -4.00
N ASN A 84 12.57 11.74 -4.73
CA ASN A 84 12.02 11.16 -5.97
C ASN A 84 11.45 9.75 -5.80
N GLY A 85 11.22 9.29 -4.56
CA GLY A 85 10.50 8.07 -4.27
C GLY A 85 8.99 8.27 -4.35
N MET A 86 8.26 7.18 -4.54
CA MET A 86 6.83 7.21 -4.81
C MET A 86 6.06 6.21 -3.94
N LEU A 87 4.91 6.62 -3.43
CA LEU A 87 3.90 5.70 -2.89
C LEU A 87 2.69 5.64 -3.82
N ILE A 88 2.19 4.44 -4.05
CA ILE A 88 0.94 4.18 -4.78
C ILE A 88 -0.02 3.52 -3.81
N LEU A 89 -1.18 4.15 -3.59
CA LEU A 89 -2.23 3.63 -2.72
C LEU A 89 -3.45 3.29 -3.59
N VAL A 90 -3.92 2.05 -3.52
CA VAL A 90 -5.16 1.63 -4.18
C VAL A 90 -6.21 1.42 -3.10
N THR A 91 -7.28 2.22 -3.14
CA THR A 91 -8.39 2.16 -2.20
C THR A 91 -9.65 1.61 -2.86
N TYR A 92 -10.49 0.94 -2.08
CA TYR A 92 -11.71 0.27 -2.55
C TYR A 92 -12.93 0.80 -1.78
N PRO A 93 -13.53 1.93 -2.19
CA PRO A 93 -14.63 2.58 -1.46
C PRO A 93 -15.96 1.80 -1.50
N GLY A 94 -16.02 0.64 -2.14
CA GLY A 94 -17.22 -0.18 -2.26
C GLY A 94 -17.72 -0.82 -0.94
N HIS A 95 -16.97 -0.71 0.16
CA HIS A 95 -17.34 -1.20 1.49
C HIS A 95 -17.01 -0.17 2.59
N ALA A 96 -17.55 -0.38 3.81
CA ALA A 96 -17.48 0.61 4.88
C ALA A 96 -16.04 1.02 5.28
N GLU A 97 -15.15 0.05 5.47
CA GLU A 97 -13.74 0.34 5.81
C GLU A 97 -13.01 1.02 4.65
N GLY A 98 -13.23 0.56 3.40
CA GLY A 98 -12.65 1.19 2.22
C GLY A 98 -13.09 2.64 2.02
N LYS A 99 -14.32 3.00 2.39
CA LYS A 99 -14.79 4.40 2.39
C LYS A 99 -14.04 5.25 3.43
N LYS A 100 -13.78 4.69 4.61
CA LYS A 100 -13.00 5.37 5.65
C LYS A 100 -11.54 5.57 5.21
N GLU A 101 -10.91 4.54 4.65
CA GLU A 101 -9.55 4.61 4.11
C GLU A 101 -9.45 5.66 3.00
N GLU A 102 -10.38 5.64 2.05
CA GLU A 102 -10.44 6.62 0.95
C GLU A 102 -10.56 8.05 1.47
N GLY A 103 -11.51 8.32 2.36
CA GLY A 103 -11.70 9.65 2.95
C GLY A 103 -10.47 10.12 3.71
N TYR A 104 -9.85 9.24 4.48
CA TYR A 104 -8.63 9.55 5.23
C TYR A 104 -7.47 9.90 4.30
N PHE A 105 -7.17 9.06 3.31
CA PHE A 105 -6.03 9.28 2.43
C PHE A 105 -6.22 10.49 1.52
N ALA A 106 -7.43 10.74 1.03
CA ALA A 106 -7.72 11.95 0.28
C ALA A 106 -7.45 13.21 1.12
N HIS A 107 -7.88 13.24 2.38
CA HIS A 107 -7.61 14.35 3.29
C HIS A 107 -6.12 14.47 3.66
N MET A 108 -5.48 13.36 3.99
CA MET A 108 -4.05 13.32 4.31
C MET A 108 -3.21 13.90 3.16
N MET A 109 -3.48 13.49 1.91
CA MET A 109 -2.76 13.99 0.74
C MET A 109 -2.94 15.49 0.53
N GLN A 110 -4.13 16.03 0.77
CA GLN A 110 -4.37 17.48 0.70
C GLN A 110 -3.58 18.26 1.76
N ALA A 111 -3.29 17.64 2.91
CA ALA A 111 -2.54 18.23 4.01
C ALA A 111 -1.02 18.13 3.83
N LEU A 112 -0.51 17.25 2.95
CA LEU A 112 0.93 17.14 2.70
C LEU A 112 1.49 18.43 2.12
N PRO A 113 2.65 18.92 2.65
CA PRO A 113 3.25 20.16 2.16
C PRO A 113 3.67 20.07 0.68
N SER A 114 3.08 20.90 -0.18
CA SER A 114 3.34 20.90 -1.64
C SER A 114 4.80 21.22 -2.01
N ARG A 115 5.57 21.83 -1.10
CA ARG A 115 7.01 22.01 -1.28
C ARG A 115 7.81 20.70 -1.20
N HIS A 116 7.25 19.66 -0.55
CA HIS A 116 7.93 18.38 -0.32
C HIS A 116 7.27 17.21 -1.05
N PHE A 117 6.00 17.34 -1.42
CA PHE A 117 5.24 16.25 -2.03
C PHE A 117 4.38 16.76 -3.19
N ASP A 118 4.30 15.96 -4.25
CA ASP A 118 3.28 16.07 -5.26
C ASP A 118 2.31 14.89 -5.12
N CYS A 119 1.01 15.18 -5.13
CA CYS A 119 -0.04 14.20 -4.91
C CYS A 119 -1.02 14.20 -6.08
N LEU A 120 -1.34 13.01 -6.59
CA LEU A 120 -2.29 12.79 -7.68
C LEU A 120 -3.31 11.75 -7.29
N SER A 121 -4.59 11.99 -7.60
CA SER A 121 -5.64 10.97 -7.48
C SER A 121 -6.25 10.67 -8.85
N MET A 122 -6.39 9.38 -9.16
CA MET A 122 -7.03 8.90 -10.39
C MET A 122 -8.36 8.23 -10.03
N ILE A 123 -9.44 8.74 -10.61
CA ILE A 123 -10.82 8.33 -10.33
C ILE A 123 -11.54 8.12 -11.67
N MET A 124 -12.30 7.03 -11.79
CA MET A 124 -13.18 6.82 -12.93
C MET A 124 -14.46 7.66 -12.77
N SER A 125 -14.63 8.69 -13.60
CA SER A 125 -15.72 9.68 -13.45
C SER A 125 -17.12 9.10 -13.65
N ASN A 126 -17.24 8.02 -14.41
CA ASN A 126 -18.51 7.38 -14.75
C ASN A 126 -18.85 6.13 -13.95
N LYS A 127 -18.08 5.81 -12.90
CA LYS A 127 -18.29 4.64 -12.05
C LYS A 127 -18.34 5.03 -10.59
N LYS A 128 -19.38 4.58 -9.89
CA LYS A 128 -19.47 4.69 -8.43
C LYS A 128 -18.70 3.55 -7.77
N ASP A 129 -18.15 3.81 -6.60
CA ASP A 129 -17.52 2.81 -5.72
C ASP A 129 -16.43 1.96 -6.40
N CYS A 130 -15.85 2.45 -7.51
CA CYS A 130 -14.72 1.79 -8.16
C CYS A 130 -13.41 2.04 -7.38
N PRO A 131 -12.39 1.20 -7.60
CA PRO A 131 -11.06 1.45 -7.05
C PRO A 131 -10.54 2.83 -7.44
N ARG A 132 -9.82 3.47 -6.52
CA ARG A 132 -9.13 4.74 -6.73
C ARG A 132 -7.64 4.55 -6.53
N ILE A 133 -6.86 5.24 -7.33
CA ILE A 133 -5.40 5.21 -7.24
C ILE A 133 -4.93 6.57 -6.77
N HIS A 134 -4.15 6.59 -5.71
CA HIS A 134 -3.49 7.77 -5.20
C HIS A 134 -1.98 7.60 -5.34
N ILE A 135 -1.31 8.61 -5.83
CA ILE A 135 0.14 8.64 -6.02
C ILE A 135 0.69 9.80 -5.21
N ILE A 136 1.71 9.52 -4.41
CA ILE A 136 2.43 10.52 -3.62
C ILE A 136 3.89 10.42 -4.02
N GLU A 137 4.44 11.48 -4.59
CA GLU A 137 5.85 11.60 -4.92
C GLU A 137 6.54 12.53 -3.92
N LYS A 138 7.67 12.09 -3.36
CA LYS A 138 8.52 12.93 -2.51
C LYS A 138 9.49 13.71 -3.37
N LYS A 139 9.41 15.02 -3.33
CA LYS A 139 10.34 15.92 -4.04
C LYS A 139 11.77 15.87 -3.50
N ARG A 140 12.70 16.44 -4.24
CA ARG A 140 14.09 16.65 -3.82
C ARG A 140 14.21 17.63 -2.68
#